data_fcece64d18c42b624fa160f65a2e5430
#
_entry.id   fcece64d18c42b624fa160f65a2e5430
#
_cell.length_a   1.000
_cell.length_b   1.000
_cell.length_c   1.000
_cell.angle_alpha   90.00
_cell.angle_beta   90.00
_cell.angle_gamma   90.00
#
_symmetry.space_group_name_H-M   'P 1'
#
loop_
_entity.id
_entity.type
_entity.pdbx_description
1 polymer ?
#
loop_
_entity_poly.entity_id
_entity_poly.type
_entity_poly.pdbx_seq_one_letter_code
_entity_poly.pdbx_strand_id
1 'polypeptide(L)'
;MSDYGRRIVLDQKLDAVIATLNTAIRAEGLTILGEIDVREHFGRHVSHDFRRYVLVHVWSPQLAMEALRHNLDTGTLLPATIAVYELGDGETVVVAGPPFAPVAEDYHWRKEFPVLASIADREIEKIARVFDRIGQVAVQRTRVA
;
A
#
# COMPACT_ATOMS: atom_id res chain seq x y z
N MET A 1 -4.57 -6.39 12.50
CA MET A 1 -5.10 -5.65 11.34
C MET A 1 -5.77 -4.39 11.81
N SER A 2 -5.64 -3.32 11.08
CA SER A 2 -6.49 -2.14 11.29
C SER A 2 -7.85 -2.36 10.63
N ASP A 3 -8.85 -1.55 11.00
CA ASP A 3 -10.17 -1.58 10.36
C ASP A 3 -10.13 -1.23 8.86
N TYR A 4 -9.00 -0.70 8.38
CA TYR A 4 -8.80 -0.24 7.00
C TYR A 4 -7.92 -1.16 6.15
N GLY A 5 -7.44 -2.26 6.69
CA GLY A 5 -6.61 -3.19 5.95
C GLY A 5 -5.39 -3.68 6.73
N ARG A 6 -4.32 -4.02 6.01
CA ARG A 6 -3.10 -4.55 6.58
C ARG A 6 -2.23 -3.44 7.16
N ARG A 7 -1.75 -3.60 8.38
CA ARG A 7 -0.99 -2.59 9.12
C ARG A 7 0.19 -3.22 9.85
N ILE A 8 1.35 -2.57 9.79
CA ILE A 8 2.54 -2.94 10.57
C ILE A 8 3.19 -1.70 11.16
N VAL A 9 3.74 -1.83 12.35
CA VAL A 9 4.56 -0.80 13.01
C VAL A 9 6.00 -1.28 13.04
N LEU A 10 6.92 -0.44 12.57
CA LEU A 10 8.34 -0.74 12.49
C LEU A 10 9.13 0.26 13.34
N ASP A 11 10.05 -0.26 14.15
CA ASP A 11 10.99 0.55 14.95
C ASP A 11 12.15 1.03 14.08
N GLN A 12 11.81 1.84 13.10
CA GLN A 12 12.74 2.41 12.11
C GLN A 12 12.21 3.77 11.65
N LYS A 13 13.15 4.62 11.20
CA LYS A 13 12.81 5.92 10.62
C LYS A 13 12.11 5.76 9.25
N LEU A 14 11.25 6.70 8.95
CA LEU A 14 10.42 6.68 7.74
C LEU A 14 11.23 6.47 6.45
N ASP A 15 12.34 7.17 6.27
CA ASP A 15 13.14 7.04 5.04
C ASP A 15 13.71 5.62 4.86
N ALA A 16 14.12 4.97 5.94
CA ALA A 16 14.59 3.58 5.91
C ALA A 16 13.44 2.62 5.59
N VAL A 17 12.25 2.87 6.13
CA VAL A 17 11.05 2.06 5.87
C VAL A 17 10.61 2.22 4.41
N ILE A 18 10.61 3.43 3.87
CA ILE A 18 10.30 3.69 2.45
C ILE A 18 11.25 2.92 1.53
N ALA A 19 12.56 2.94 1.81
CA ALA A 19 13.53 2.21 1.00
C ALA A 19 13.28 0.69 1.02
N THR A 20 13.02 0.13 2.20
CA THR A 20 12.69 -1.29 2.35
C THR A 20 11.37 -1.64 1.66
N LEU A 21 10.37 -0.80 1.80
CA LEU A 21 9.06 -0.96 1.16
C LEU A 21 9.19 -0.96 -0.36
N ASN A 22 9.93 -0.01 -0.92
CA ASN A 22 10.14 0.08 -2.36
C ASN A 22 10.80 -1.19 -2.93
N THR A 23 11.77 -1.74 -2.24
CA THR A 23 12.42 -3.01 -2.61
C THR A 23 11.42 -4.16 -2.56
N ALA A 24 10.63 -4.24 -1.50
CA ALA A 24 9.62 -5.30 -1.34
C ALA A 24 8.52 -5.23 -2.41
N ILE A 25 8.06 -4.03 -2.74
CA ILE A 25 7.07 -3.79 -3.79
C ILE A 25 7.57 -4.34 -5.14
N ARG A 26 8.79 -3.98 -5.53
CA ARG A 26 9.38 -4.44 -6.78
C ARG A 26 9.61 -5.96 -6.80
N ALA A 27 10.01 -6.54 -5.68
CA ALA A 27 10.22 -7.98 -5.56
C ALA A 27 8.93 -8.80 -5.78
N GLU A 28 7.77 -8.21 -5.54
CA GLU A 28 6.48 -8.85 -5.78
C GLU A 28 5.88 -8.55 -7.17
N GLY A 29 6.65 -7.92 -8.05
CA GLY A 29 6.21 -7.58 -9.39
C GLY A 29 5.20 -6.42 -9.43
N LEU A 30 5.11 -5.65 -8.35
CA LEU A 30 4.36 -4.42 -8.30
C LEU A 30 5.23 -3.26 -8.78
N THR A 31 4.61 -2.23 -9.35
CA THR A 31 5.28 -0.99 -9.73
C THR A 31 4.76 0.18 -8.90
N ILE A 32 5.67 1.11 -8.63
CA ILE A 32 5.34 2.35 -7.94
C ILE A 32 4.99 3.39 -8.99
N LEU A 33 3.77 3.89 -8.94
CA LEU A 33 3.29 4.90 -9.87
C LEU A 33 3.64 6.31 -9.42
N GLY A 34 3.81 6.51 -8.13
CA GLY A 34 4.17 7.79 -7.56
C GLY A 34 4.12 7.78 -6.05
N GLU A 35 4.73 8.79 -5.47
CA GLU A 35 4.72 9.08 -4.05
C GLU A 35 4.21 10.50 -3.84
N ILE A 36 3.36 10.68 -2.82
CA ILE A 36 2.86 11.99 -2.42
C ILE A 36 3.38 12.28 -1.01
N ASP A 37 4.19 13.32 -0.87
CA ASP A 37 4.57 13.85 0.44
C ASP A 37 3.42 14.70 0.98
N VAL A 38 2.61 14.11 1.84
CA VAL A 38 1.40 14.75 2.39
C VAL A 38 1.75 15.94 3.26
N ARG A 39 2.79 15.84 4.07
CA ARG A 39 3.26 16.94 4.93
C ARG A 39 3.69 18.15 4.10
N GLU A 40 4.43 17.93 3.03
CA GLU A 40 4.84 18.99 2.11
C GLU A 40 3.62 19.63 1.44
N HIS A 41 2.70 18.83 0.98
CA HIS A 41 1.46 19.30 0.36
C HIS A 41 0.64 20.18 1.33
N PHE A 42 0.46 19.72 2.57
CA PHE A 42 -0.24 20.51 3.59
C PHE A 42 0.51 21.79 3.93
N GLY A 43 1.84 21.76 3.96
CA GLY A 43 2.67 22.93 4.20
C GLY A 43 2.45 24.05 3.18
N ARG A 44 2.17 23.70 1.93
CA ARG A 44 1.87 24.67 0.87
C ARG A 44 0.45 25.21 0.91
N HIS A 45 -0.53 24.47 1.42
CA HIS A 45 -1.94 24.78 1.26
C HIS A 45 -2.70 25.06 2.56
N VAL A 46 -2.25 24.52 3.68
CA VAL A 46 -2.96 24.60 4.96
C VAL A 46 -2.06 25.01 6.11
N SER A 47 -1.11 24.14 6.50
CA SER A 47 -0.25 24.32 7.67
C SER A 47 0.99 23.42 7.57
N HIS A 48 2.12 23.91 8.12
CA HIS A 48 3.34 23.11 8.24
C HIS A 48 3.34 22.17 9.45
N ASP A 49 2.31 22.23 10.29
CA ASP A 49 2.20 21.45 11.51
C ASP A 49 1.53 20.10 11.26
N PHE A 50 2.26 19.18 10.63
CA PHE A 50 1.83 17.81 10.40
C PHE A 50 3.01 16.85 10.47
N ARG A 51 2.75 15.61 10.87
CA ARG A 51 3.78 14.56 10.89
C ARG A 51 4.23 14.19 9.48
N ARG A 52 5.41 13.59 9.36
CA ARG A 52 5.83 13.02 8.09
C ARG A 52 4.85 11.92 7.69
N TYR A 53 4.34 12.04 6.47
CA TYR A 53 3.32 11.18 5.93
C TYR A 53 3.50 11.06 4.42
N VAL A 54 3.61 9.84 3.90
CA VAL A 54 3.80 9.58 2.47
C VAL A 54 2.72 8.62 1.99
N LEU A 55 2.09 8.94 0.87
CA LEU A 55 1.22 8.02 0.14
C LEU A 55 2.01 7.42 -1.02
N VAL A 56 2.04 6.10 -1.10
CA VAL A 56 2.69 5.36 -2.18
C VAL A 56 1.61 4.69 -3.01
N HIS A 57 1.52 5.05 -4.28
CA HIS A 57 0.57 4.45 -5.23
C HIS A 57 1.24 3.31 -5.97
N VAL A 58 0.64 2.14 -5.88
CA VAL A 58 1.18 0.90 -6.46
C VAL A 58 0.13 0.11 -7.21
N TRP A 59 0.55 -0.63 -8.20
CA TRP A 59 -0.27 -1.64 -8.84
C TRP A 59 0.59 -2.77 -9.44
N SER A 60 -0.05 -3.89 -9.75
CA SER A 60 0.50 -4.86 -10.70
C SER A 60 0.14 -4.38 -12.11
N PRO A 61 1.11 -4.05 -12.97
CA PRO A 61 0.79 -3.63 -14.34
C PRO A 61 -0.04 -4.65 -15.10
N GLN A 62 0.25 -5.93 -14.88
CA GLN A 62 -0.46 -7.04 -15.50
C GLN A 62 -1.92 -7.11 -15.04
N LEU A 63 -2.16 -7.05 -13.73
CA LEU A 63 -3.52 -7.08 -13.17
C LEU A 63 -4.31 -5.81 -13.51
N ALA A 64 -3.66 -4.65 -13.50
CA ALA A 64 -4.28 -3.39 -13.91
C ALA A 64 -4.73 -3.42 -15.37
N MET A 65 -3.89 -3.91 -16.27
CA MET A 65 -4.26 -4.05 -17.69
C MET A 65 -5.41 -5.04 -17.87
N GLU A 66 -5.41 -6.14 -17.14
CA GLU A 66 -6.48 -7.14 -17.15
C GLU A 66 -7.82 -6.52 -16.71
N ALA A 67 -7.82 -5.74 -15.63
CA ALA A 67 -9.01 -5.02 -15.16
C ALA A 67 -9.53 -4.00 -16.19
N LEU A 68 -8.65 -3.18 -16.74
CA LEU A 68 -9.01 -2.16 -17.73
C LEU A 68 -9.49 -2.77 -19.06
N ARG A 69 -8.95 -3.90 -19.46
CA ARG A 69 -9.46 -4.63 -20.63
C ARG A 69 -10.85 -5.21 -20.40
N HIS A 70 -11.15 -5.58 -19.16
CA HIS A 70 -12.48 -6.07 -18.79
C HIS A 70 -13.49 -4.92 -18.78
N ASN A 71 -13.14 -3.77 -18.20
CA ASN A 71 -13.96 -2.57 -18.16
C ASN A 71 -13.09 -1.34 -17.93
N LEU A 72 -13.10 -0.39 -18.85
CA LEU A 72 -12.27 0.82 -18.78
C LEU A 72 -12.59 1.70 -17.56
N ASP A 73 -13.80 1.64 -17.04
CA ASP A 73 -14.22 2.42 -15.86
C ASP A 73 -13.57 1.91 -14.56
N THR A 74 -12.98 0.72 -14.56
CA THR A 74 -12.26 0.18 -13.41
C THR A 74 -11.04 1.01 -13.01
N GLY A 75 -10.60 1.93 -13.87
CA GLY A 75 -9.56 2.91 -13.54
C GLY A 75 -9.87 3.73 -12.28
N THR A 76 -11.15 3.91 -11.94
CA THR A 76 -11.56 4.58 -10.69
C THR A 76 -11.26 3.78 -9.42
N LEU A 77 -10.99 2.49 -9.56
CA LEU A 77 -10.64 1.58 -8.46
C LEU A 77 -9.13 1.34 -8.34
N LEU A 78 -8.35 1.93 -9.24
CA LEU A 78 -6.90 1.84 -9.33
C LEU A 78 -6.25 3.19 -8.99
N PRO A 79 -4.98 3.23 -8.57
CA PRO A 79 -4.15 2.16 -8.03
C PRO A 79 -4.43 1.88 -6.56
N ALA A 80 -3.77 0.86 -5.99
CA ALA A 80 -3.77 0.65 -4.54
C ALA A 80 -2.90 1.72 -3.85
N THR A 81 -3.25 2.08 -2.63
CA THR A 81 -2.52 3.07 -1.85
C THR A 81 -1.93 2.44 -0.60
N ILE A 82 -0.64 2.69 -0.37
CA ILE A 82 0.05 2.35 0.87
C ILE A 82 0.40 3.66 1.56
N ALA A 83 -0.05 3.84 2.79
CA ALA A 83 0.30 4.98 3.60
C ALA A 83 1.47 4.64 4.53
N VAL A 84 2.46 5.53 4.60
CA VAL A 84 3.64 5.39 5.47
C VAL A 84 3.79 6.66 6.28
N TYR A 85 3.77 6.55 7.60
CA TYR A 85 3.83 7.73 8.45
C TYR A 85 4.55 7.48 9.77
N GLU A 86 5.13 8.55 10.32
CA GLU A 86 5.76 8.53 11.64
C GLU A 86 4.71 8.62 12.76
N LEU A 87 4.84 7.74 13.75
CA LEU A 87 4.08 7.85 15.01
C LEU A 87 4.71 8.81 16.00
N GLY A 88 6.02 8.97 15.97
CA GLY A 88 6.88 9.58 16.96
C GLY A 88 7.88 8.55 17.49
N ASP A 89 8.89 8.99 18.25
CA ASP A 89 9.90 8.14 18.89
C ASP A 89 10.64 7.16 17.96
N GLY A 90 10.73 7.49 16.66
CA GLY A 90 11.43 6.67 15.68
C GLY A 90 10.62 5.49 15.13
N GLU A 91 9.34 5.41 15.45
CA GLU A 91 8.44 4.40 14.90
C GLU A 91 7.76 4.87 13.63
N THR A 92 7.60 3.97 12.68
CA THR A 92 6.92 4.20 11.40
C THR A 92 5.85 3.15 11.17
N VAL A 93 4.69 3.61 10.77
CA VAL A 93 3.55 2.76 10.38
C VAL A 93 3.51 2.62 8.88
N VAL A 94 3.25 1.39 8.42
CA VAL A 94 2.89 1.08 7.04
C VAL A 94 1.50 0.47 7.06
N VAL A 95 0.59 1.03 6.29
CA VAL A 95 -0.79 0.54 6.19
C VAL A 95 -1.26 0.55 4.76
N ALA A 96 -1.90 -0.53 4.33
CA ALA A 96 -2.51 -0.66 3.02
C ALA A 96 -3.97 -1.06 3.15
N GLY A 97 -4.86 -0.33 2.49
CA GLY A 97 -6.23 -0.74 2.29
C GLY A 97 -6.32 -1.84 1.21
N PRO A 98 -7.45 -2.53 1.10
CA PRO A 98 -7.64 -3.51 0.04
C PRO A 98 -7.70 -2.81 -1.33
N PRO A 99 -6.97 -3.33 -2.33
CA PRO A 99 -7.16 -2.87 -3.70
C PRO A 99 -8.58 -3.20 -4.17
N PHE A 100 -9.15 -2.37 -5.02
CA PHE A 100 -10.53 -2.53 -5.48
C PHE A 100 -11.54 -2.64 -4.31
N ALA A 101 -11.41 -1.78 -3.31
CA ALA A 101 -12.08 -1.90 -2.01
C ALA A 101 -13.56 -2.33 -2.07
N PRO A 102 -14.45 -1.75 -2.90
CA PRO A 102 -15.85 -2.20 -2.97
C PRO A 102 -16.00 -3.66 -3.37
N VAL A 103 -15.19 -4.11 -4.34
CA VAL A 103 -15.24 -5.48 -4.86
C VAL A 103 -14.54 -6.47 -3.94
N ALA A 104 -13.49 -6.03 -3.23
CA ALA A 104 -12.72 -6.89 -2.35
C ALA A 104 -13.49 -7.31 -1.09
N GLU A 105 -14.29 -6.41 -0.53
CA GLU A 105 -14.90 -6.57 0.79
C GLU A 105 -16.39 -6.90 0.75
N ASP A 106 -17.11 -6.41 -0.23
CA ASP A 106 -18.56 -6.57 -0.30
C ASP A 106 -18.94 -7.83 -1.07
N TYR A 107 -19.62 -8.76 -0.38
CA TYR A 107 -20.07 -10.02 -0.98
C TYR A 107 -20.96 -9.83 -2.21
N HIS A 108 -21.84 -8.84 -2.20
CA HIS A 108 -22.74 -8.56 -3.31
C HIS A 108 -21.96 -8.12 -4.56
N TRP A 109 -21.01 -7.20 -4.39
CA TRP A 109 -20.13 -6.74 -5.46
C TRP A 109 -19.25 -7.87 -6.01
N ARG A 110 -18.74 -8.73 -5.16
CA ARG A 110 -17.93 -9.90 -5.55
C ARG A 110 -18.72 -10.87 -6.42
N LYS A 111 -19.99 -11.07 -6.09
CA LYS A 111 -20.87 -11.96 -6.85
C LYS A 111 -21.27 -11.35 -8.20
N GLU A 112 -21.48 -10.04 -8.25
CA GLU A 112 -21.86 -9.32 -9.46
C GLU A 112 -20.67 -9.14 -10.42
N PHE A 113 -19.47 -8.96 -9.86
CA PHE A 113 -18.25 -8.72 -10.64
C PHE A 113 -17.16 -9.76 -10.33
N PRO A 114 -17.35 -11.03 -10.70
CA PRO A 114 -16.45 -12.12 -10.32
C PRO A 114 -15.04 -11.99 -10.93
N VAL A 115 -14.90 -11.41 -12.11
CA VAL A 115 -13.60 -11.17 -12.74
C VAL A 115 -12.80 -10.15 -11.94
N LEU A 116 -13.41 -9.04 -11.54
CA LEU A 116 -12.76 -8.02 -10.72
C LEU A 116 -12.45 -8.54 -9.32
N ALA A 117 -13.31 -9.36 -8.74
CA ALA A 117 -13.05 -10.01 -7.46
C ALA A 117 -11.80 -10.90 -7.52
N SER A 118 -11.64 -11.68 -8.58
CA SER A 118 -10.44 -12.50 -8.81
C SER A 118 -9.17 -11.65 -8.95
N ILE A 119 -9.24 -10.55 -9.67
CA ILE A 119 -8.12 -9.61 -9.83
C ILE A 119 -7.76 -8.99 -8.47
N ALA A 120 -8.75 -8.53 -7.72
CA ALA A 120 -8.56 -7.97 -6.38
C ALA A 120 -7.87 -8.97 -5.44
N ASP A 121 -8.31 -10.22 -5.41
CA ASP A 121 -7.72 -11.26 -4.56
C ASP A 121 -6.24 -11.51 -4.90
N ARG A 122 -5.89 -11.54 -6.18
CA ARG A 122 -4.49 -11.71 -6.62
C ARG A 122 -3.60 -10.52 -6.25
N GLU A 123 -4.13 -9.32 -6.30
CA GLU A 123 -3.39 -8.13 -5.89
C GLU A 123 -3.24 -8.05 -4.36
N ILE A 124 -4.28 -8.40 -3.62
CA ILE A 124 -4.24 -8.52 -2.15
C ILE A 124 -3.15 -9.49 -1.70
N GLU A 125 -3.00 -10.64 -2.36
CA GLU A 125 -1.95 -11.60 -2.06
C GLU A 125 -0.55 -11.01 -2.29
N LYS A 126 -0.35 -10.25 -3.36
CA LYS A 126 0.93 -9.57 -3.62
C LYS A 126 1.26 -8.54 -2.54
N ILE A 127 0.30 -7.73 -2.16
CA ILE A 127 0.46 -6.74 -1.09
C ILE A 127 0.73 -7.44 0.25
N ALA A 128 0.05 -8.54 0.54
CA ALA A 128 0.32 -9.34 1.73
C ALA A 128 1.79 -9.81 1.78
N ARG A 129 2.35 -10.28 0.68
CA ARG A 129 3.76 -10.67 0.61
C ARG A 129 4.72 -9.49 0.76
N VAL A 130 4.36 -8.30 0.29
CA VAL A 130 5.13 -7.08 0.55
C VAL A 130 5.25 -6.84 2.06
N PHE A 131 4.15 -6.93 2.79
CA PHE A 131 4.15 -6.77 4.26
C PHE A 131 4.96 -7.85 4.97
N ASP A 132 4.88 -9.10 4.52
CA ASP A 132 5.69 -10.19 5.07
C ASP A 132 7.19 -9.90 4.87
N ARG A 133 7.60 -9.41 3.71
CA ARG A 133 9.00 -9.04 3.42
C ARG A 133 9.51 -7.93 4.32
N ILE A 134 8.76 -6.85 4.49
CA ILE A 134 9.21 -5.73 5.35
C ILE A 134 9.26 -6.14 6.82
N GLY A 135 8.34 -7.00 7.28
CA GLY A 135 8.36 -7.57 8.63
C GLY A 135 9.58 -8.44 8.87
N GLN A 136 9.98 -9.29 7.91
CA GLN A 136 11.17 -10.13 8.00
C GLN A 136 12.46 -9.31 8.08
N VAL A 137 12.60 -8.27 7.27
CA VAL A 137 13.76 -7.37 7.31
C VAL A 137 13.88 -6.69 8.66
N ALA A 138 12.78 -6.23 9.24
CA ALA A 138 12.75 -5.62 10.57
C ALA A 138 13.24 -6.59 11.66
N VAL A 139 12.77 -7.84 11.65
CA VAL A 139 13.18 -8.89 12.60
C VAL A 139 14.69 -9.20 12.47
N GLN A 140 15.21 -9.30 11.24
CA GLN A 140 16.63 -9.54 11.02
C GLN A 140 17.51 -8.41 11.57
N ARG A 141 17.12 -7.16 11.38
CA ARG A 141 17.86 -6.00 11.92
C ARG A 141 17.86 -5.99 13.44
N THR A 142 16.76 -6.35 14.08
CA THR A 142 16.68 -6.45 15.54
C THR A 142 17.60 -7.56 16.11
N ARG A 143 17.80 -8.66 15.37
CA ARG A 143 18.69 -9.76 15.80
C ARG A 143 20.18 -9.45 15.66
N VAL A 144 20.55 -8.53 14.80
CA VAL A 144 21.94 -8.15 14.53
C VAL A 144 22.38 -6.99 15.44
N ALA A 145 21.47 -6.22 15.94
CA ALA A 145 21.73 -5.15 16.90
C ALA A 145 21.83 -5.69 18.33
#